data_6319dd45bdb0d706d5be6815fd643c43
#
_entry.id   6319dd45bdb0d706d5be6815fd643c43
#
_cell.length_a   1.000
_cell.length_b   1.000
_cell.length_c   1.000
_cell.angle_alpha   90.00
_cell.angle_beta   90.00
_cell.angle_gamma   90.00
#
_symmetry.space_group_name_H-M   'P 1'
#
loop_
_entity.id
_entity.type
_entity.pdbx_description
1 polymer ?
#
loop_
_entity_poly.entity_id
_entity_poly.type
_entity_poly.pdbx_seq_one_letter_code
_entity_poly.pdbx_strand_id
1 'polypeptide(L)'
;MHNKWNSANVDQVLLRKGEEHLLYRGPEGSVVRNDHLVMSDIADGPAQAALLRRLGLENGGLFCVPQGASDEVARAFSLKKGVPCTQWVYGESQPPRVPAAEVRPITEEYLPLCAAHYHPEDGEAAYLR
;
A
#
# COMPACT_ATOMS: atom_id res chain seq x y z
N MET A 1 11.71 -9.23 15.84
CA MET A 1 11.88 -7.82 16.24
C MET A 1 11.10 -6.95 15.25
N HIS A 2 10.14 -6.22 15.74
CA HIS A 2 9.34 -5.35 14.88
C HIS A 2 10.18 -4.11 14.56
N ASN A 3 10.55 -3.95 13.29
CA ASN A 3 11.23 -2.74 12.84
C ASN A 3 10.20 -1.61 12.80
N LYS A 4 10.47 -0.47 13.47
CA LYS A 4 9.58 0.70 13.51
C LYS A 4 9.12 1.21 12.13
N TRP A 5 9.82 0.82 11.06
CA TRP A 5 9.50 1.21 9.70
C TRP A 5 8.56 0.23 8.97
N ASN A 6 8.34 -0.99 9.53
CA ASN A 6 7.46 -1.97 8.89
C ASN A 6 6.00 -1.50 8.80
N SER A 7 5.57 -0.69 9.77
CA SER A 7 4.21 -0.13 9.81
C SER A 7 4.04 1.19 9.04
N ALA A 8 5.11 1.74 8.45
CA ALA A 8 5.06 3.11 7.89
C ALA A 8 3.93 3.32 6.88
N ASN A 9 3.65 2.37 5.99
CA ASN A 9 2.55 2.47 5.04
C ASN A 9 1.18 2.46 5.71
N VAL A 10 0.99 1.57 6.69
CA VAL A 10 -0.25 1.47 7.49
C VAL A 10 -0.46 2.77 8.27
N ASP A 11 0.57 3.25 8.94
CA ASP A 11 0.53 4.49 9.72
C ASP A 11 0.21 5.71 8.84
N GLN A 12 0.73 5.77 7.61
CA GLN A 12 0.41 6.85 6.66
C GLN A 12 -1.05 6.83 6.21
N VAL A 13 -1.66 5.67 6.03
CA VAL A 13 -3.10 5.58 5.72
C VAL A 13 -3.91 6.17 6.88
N LEU A 14 -3.61 5.77 8.11
CA LEU A 14 -4.33 6.27 9.28
C LEU A 14 -4.11 7.77 9.50
N LEU A 15 -2.91 8.26 9.31
CA LEU A 15 -2.59 9.69 9.44
C LEU A 15 -3.35 10.55 8.42
N ARG A 16 -3.48 10.06 7.18
CA ARG A 16 -4.09 10.83 6.08
C ARG A 16 -5.59 10.67 5.97
N LYS A 17 -6.11 9.48 6.27
CA LYS A 17 -7.52 9.15 6.06
C LYS A 17 -8.31 8.99 7.34
N GLY A 18 -7.67 8.76 8.49
CA GLY A 18 -8.31 8.63 9.80
C GLY A 18 -8.38 7.19 10.32
N GLU A 19 -8.64 7.07 11.62
CA GLU A 19 -8.70 5.80 12.34
C GLU A 19 -9.88 4.91 11.91
N GLU A 20 -10.88 5.45 11.25
CA GLU A 20 -12.02 4.69 10.69
C GLU A 20 -11.59 3.71 9.59
N HIS A 21 -10.39 3.89 9.03
CA HIS A 21 -9.78 2.99 8.05
C HIS A 21 -9.04 1.80 8.69
N LEU A 22 -8.90 1.80 10.03
CA LEU A 22 -8.28 0.71 10.77
C LEU A 22 -9.26 -0.47 10.87
N LEU A 23 -8.88 -1.63 10.31
CA LEU A 23 -9.66 -2.86 10.40
C LEU A 23 -9.24 -3.73 11.58
N TYR A 24 -7.96 -3.68 11.93
CA TYR A 24 -7.41 -4.44 13.04
C TYR A 24 -6.11 -3.82 13.54
N ARG A 25 -5.89 -3.89 14.87
CA ARG A 25 -4.61 -3.62 15.53
C ARG A 25 -4.40 -4.61 16.65
N GLY A 26 -3.27 -5.28 16.65
CA GLY A 26 -2.90 -6.27 17.66
C GLY A 26 -1.38 -6.40 17.82
N PRO A 27 -0.92 -7.33 18.66
CA PRO A 27 0.50 -7.51 18.93
C PRO A 27 1.30 -7.95 17.71
N GLU A 28 0.67 -8.62 16.74
CA GLU A 28 1.30 -9.07 15.50
C GLU A 28 1.41 -7.97 14.43
N GLY A 29 0.65 -6.88 14.56
CA GLY A 29 0.63 -5.76 13.63
C GLY A 29 -0.77 -5.22 13.38
N SER A 30 -0.96 -4.55 12.26
CA SER A 30 -2.21 -3.86 11.92
C SER A 30 -2.66 -4.15 10.50
N VAL A 31 -3.96 -4.00 10.27
CA VAL A 31 -4.61 -4.08 8.95
C VAL A 31 -5.44 -2.83 8.73
N VAL A 32 -5.27 -2.18 7.61
CA VAL A 32 -6.04 -0.98 7.22
C VAL A 32 -6.66 -1.16 5.84
N ARG A 33 -7.72 -0.40 5.57
CA ARG A 33 -8.31 -0.30 4.24
C ARG A 33 -8.01 1.07 3.66
N ASN A 34 -7.45 1.06 2.46
CA ASN A 34 -7.24 2.24 1.64
C ASN A 34 -8.02 2.07 0.33
N ASP A 35 -9.26 2.56 0.31
CA ASP A 35 -10.23 2.33 -0.75
C ASP A 35 -10.47 0.83 -1.01
N HIS A 36 -10.12 0.31 -2.18
CA HIS A 36 -10.20 -1.12 -2.53
C HIS A 36 -8.96 -1.93 -2.12
N LEU A 37 -7.93 -1.27 -1.59
CA LEU A 37 -6.68 -1.89 -1.17
C LEU A 37 -6.71 -2.20 0.32
N VAL A 38 -6.48 -3.45 0.69
CA VAL A 38 -6.23 -3.87 2.07
C VAL A 38 -4.72 -3.94 2.30
N MET A 39 -4.23 -3.20 3.25
CA MET A 39 -2.80 -3.12 3.58
C MET A 39 -2.55 -3.64 4.99
N SER A 40 -1.45 -4.37 5.15
CA SER A 40 -1.04 -4.91 6.45
C SER A 40 0.46 -4.89 6.61
N ASP A 41 0.92 -4.76 7.85
CA ASP A 41 2.31 -4.87 8.24
C ASP A 41 2.65 -6.20 8.96
N ILE A 42 1.69 -7.14 9.01
CA ILE A 42 1.87 -8.44 9.65
C ILE A 42 2.75 -9.33 8.77
N ALA A 43 3.93 -9.68 9.25
CA ALA A 43 4.93 -10.43 8.49
C ALA A 43 4.73 -11.95 8.52
N ASP A 44 4.05 -12.48 9.54
CA ASP A 44 3.75 -13.90 9.66
C ASP A 44 2.64 -14.32 8.71
N GLY A 45 2.94 -15.15 7.73
CA GLY A 45 2.00 -15.54 6.67
C GLY A 45 0.75 -16.26 7.18
N PRO A 46 0.87 -17.33 7.97
CA PRO A 46 -0.27 -18.03 8.56
C PRO A 46 -1.14 -17.13 9.43
N ALA A 47 -0.54 -16.30 10.29
CA ALA A 47 -1.27 -15.36 11.13
C ALA A 47 -2.01 -14.32 10.28
N GLN A 48 -1.37 -13.79 9.25
CA GLN A 48 -1.96 -12.86 8.28
C GLN A 48 -3.18 -13.48 7.60
N ALA A 49 -3.05 -14.68 7.04
CA ALA A 49 -4.14 -15.36 6.35
C ALA A 49 -5.32 -15.66 7.28
N ALA A 50 -5.04 -16.15 8.49
CA ALA A 50 -6.07 -16.42 9.51
C ALA A 50 -6.82 -15.14 9.91
N LEU A 51 -6.09 -14.04 10.11
CA LEU A 51 -6.70 -12.76 10.46
C LEU A 51 -7.58 -12.21 9.32
N LEU A 52 -7.12 -12.23 8.08
CA LEU A 52 -7.89 -11.76 6.94
C LEU A 52 -9.20 -12.55 6.76
N ARG A 53 -9.19 -13.87 7.01
CA ARG A 53 -10.42 -14.68 7.04
C ARG A 53 -11.35 -14.26 8.18
N ARG A 54 -10.81 -14.08 9.37
CA ARG A 54 -11.60 -13.65 10.54
C ARG A 54 -12.26 -12.28 10.32
N LEU A 55 -11.61 -11.41 9.56
CA LEU A 55 -12.16 -10.11 9.17
C LEU A 55 -13.12 -10.17 7.97
N GLY A 56 -13.35 -11.35 7.39
CA GLY A 56 -14.23 -11.52 6.24
C GLY A 56 -13.70 -10.92 4.95
N LEU A 57 -12.37 -10.88 4.78
CA LEU A 57 -11.71 -10.20 3.67
C LEU A 57 -11.25 -11.15 2.55
N GLU A 58 -11.68 -12.41 2.54
CA GLU A 58 -11.25 -13.39 1.53
C GLU A 58 -11.53 -12.95 0.09
N ASN A 59 -12.58 -12.18 -0.11
CA ASN A 59 -12.97 -11.61 -1.40
C ASN A 59 -12.62 -10.13 -1.51
N GLY A 60 -11.65 -9.66 -0.74
CA GLY A 60 -11.35 -8.25 -0.53
C GLY A 60 -10.69 -7.51 -1.69
N GLY A 61 -10.39 -8.19 -2.79
CA GLY A 61 -9.79 -7.56 -3.96
C GLY A 61 -8.26 -7.51 -3.90
N LEU A 62 -7.68 -6.34 -3.76
CA LEU A 62 -6.23 -6.15 -3.79
C LEU A 62 -5.65 -6.11 -2.38
N PHE A 63 -4.57 -6.88 -2.16
CA PHE A 63 -3.86 -6.92 -0.90
C PHE A 63 -2.42 -6.43 -1.05
N CYS A 64 -1.96 -5.60 -0.12
CA CYS A 64 -0.57 -5.21 0.05
C CYS A 64 -0.09 -5.73 1.41
N VAL A 65 0.75 -6.75 1.39
CA VAL A 65 1.25 -7.43 2.58
C VAL A 65 2.78 -7.53 2.53
N PRO A 66 3.47 -7.69 3.67
CA PRO A 66 4.90 -7.94 3.67
C PRO A 66 5.26 -9.14 2.80
N GLN A 67 6.39 -9.08 2.13
CA GLN A 67 6.83 -10.12 1.20
C GLN A 67 6.87 -11.52 1.85
N GLY A 68 7.28 -11.60 3.13
CA GLY A 68 7.30 -12.86 3.88
C GLY A 68 5.93 -13.51 4.07
N ALA A 69 4.84 -12.73 4.06
CA ALA A 69 3.48 -13.23 4.19
C ALA A 69 2.79 -13.50 2.84
N SER A 70 3.35 -13.00 1.74
CA SER A 70 2.66 -12.95 0.44
C SER A 70 2.33 -14.32 -0.14
N ASP A 71 3.21 -15.30 -0.01
CA ASP A 71 3.01 -16.65 -0.53
C ASP A 71 1.87 -17.37 0.19
N GLU A 72 1.81 -17.25 1.50
CA GLU A 72 0.76 -17.87 2.30
C GLU A 72 -0.61 -17.23 2.05
N VAL A 73 -0.67 -15.92 1.97
CA VAL A 73 -1.92 -15.19 1.66
C VAL A 73 -2.39 -15.54 0.25
N ALA A 74 -1.49 -15.55 -0.74
CA ALA A 74 -1.82 -15.90 -2.11
C ALA A 74 -2.38 -17.33 -2.21
N ARG A 75 -1.74 -18.28 -1.52
CA ARG A 75 -2.21 -19.68 -1.47
C ARG A 75 -3.55 -19.81 -0.76
N ALA A 76 -3.69 -19.17 0.40
CA ALA A 76 -4.89 -19.28 1.24
C ALA A 76 -6.16 -18.75 0.55
N PHE A 77 -6.03 -17.76 -0.33
CA PHE A 77 -7.16 -17.10 -1.00
C PHE A 77 -7.18 -17.30 -2.51
N SER A 78 -6.33 -18.17 -3.04
CA SER A 78 -6.20 -18.44 -4.48
C SER A 78 -5.95 -17.15 -5.29
N LEU A 79 -5.09 -16.28 -4.77
CA LEU A 79 -4.75 -15.01 -5.38
C LEU A 79 -3.52 -15.13 -6.28
N LYS A 80 -3.48 -14.29 -7.31
CA LYS A 80 -2.29 -14.08 -8.11
C LYS A 80 -1.39 -13.05 -7.44
N LYS A 81 -0.10 -13.35 -7.31
CA LYS A 81 0.88 -12.37 -6.84
C LYS A 81 1.12 -11.31 -7.91
N GLY A 82 1.11 -10.07 -7.49
CA GLY A 82 1.47 -8.93 -8.31
C GLY A 82 2.96 -8.63 -8.29
N VAL A 83 3.31 -7.39 -8.65
CA VAL A 83 4.68 -6.91 -8.65
C VAL A 83 5.13 -6.61 -7.21
N PRO A 84 6.31 -7.11 -6.77
CA PRO A 84 6.86 -6.72 -5.48
C PRO A 84 7.24 -5.23 -5.48
N CYS A 85 6.88 -4.54 -4.38
CA CYS A 85 7.19 -3.13 -4.19
C CYS A 85 8.15 -2.94 -3.03
N THR A 86 9.03 -1.96 -3.13
CA THR A 86 9.90 -1.56 -2.02
C THR A 86 9.32 -0.33 -1.34
N GLN A 87 9.14 -0.42 -0.02
CA GLN A 87 8.77 0.73 0.79
C GLN A 87 10.01 1.55 1.09
N TRP A 88 9.99 2.82 0.70
CA TRP A 88 11.02 3.79 1.05
C TRP A 88 10.51 4.71 2.16
N VAL A 89 11.34 4.91 3.19
CA VAL A 89 11.01 5.77 4.32
C VAL A 89 12.11 6.80 4.48
N TYR A 90 11.71 8.08 4.51
CA TYR A 90 12.61 9.17 4.84
C TYR A 90 12.65 9.34 6.36
N GLY A 91 13.78 9.00 6.98
CA GLY A 91 13.95 8.97 8.43
C GLY A 91 14.65 10.20 9.05
N GLU A 92 15.03 11.18 8.23
CA GLU A 92 15.74 12.37 8.69
C GLU A 92 14.77 13.42 9.24
N SER A 93 15.23 14.25 10.18
CA SER A 93 14.43 15.34 10.77
C SER A 93 14.33 16.58 9.88
N GLN A 94 15.25 16.72 8.94
CA GLN A 94 15.27 17.84 7.99
C GLN A 94 14.66 17.43 6.66
N PRO A 95 13.97 18.34 5.95
CA PRO A 95 13.51 18.05 4.59
C PRO A 95 14.67 17.61 3.68
N PRO A 96 14.42 16.67 2.74
CA PRO A 96 15.44 16.27 1.79
C PRO A 96 15.87 17.45 0.94
N ARG A 97 17.16 17.53 0.63
CA ARG A 97 17.66 18.48 -0.36
C ARG A 97 17.17 18.04 -1.73
N VAL A 98 16.31 18.83 -2.31
CA VAL A 98 15.83 18.61 -3.67
C VAL A 98 16.76 19.33 -4.63
N PRO A 99 17.28 18.70 -5.69
CA PRO A 99 17.98 19.41 -6.75
C PRO A 99 17.12 20.56 -7.27
N ALA A 100 17.73 21.64 -7.70
CA ALA A 100 17.04 22.77 -8.32
C ALA A 100 16.48 22.33 -9.70
N ALA A 101 15.41 21.55 -9.67
CA ALA A 101 14.67 21.13 -10.85
C ALA A 101 13.40 21.96 -10.95
N GLU A 102 13.03 22.31 -12.16
CA GLU A 102 11.76 22.95 -12.41
C GLU A 102 10.64 21.92 -12.21
N VAL A 103 9.81 22.15 -11.20
CA VAL A 103 8.64 21.32 -10.90
C VAL A 103 7.40 22.10 -11.34
N ARG A 104 6.57 21.47 -12.16
CA ARG A 104 5.32 22.05 -12.64
C ARG A 104 4.14 21.17 -12.23
N PRO A 105 2.96 21.75 -11.96
CA PRO A 105 1.73 20.96 -11.82
C PRO A 105 1.46 20.17 -13.10
N ILE A 106 0.90 18.96 -12.95
CA ILE A 106 0.40 18.21 -14.10
C ILE A 106 -0.88 18.90 -14.58
N THR A 107 -0.86 19.31 -15.86
CA THR A 107 -2.00 19.88 -16.56
C THR A 107 -2.45 18.93 -17.67
N GLU A 108 -3.61 19.20 -18.28
CA GLU A 108 -4.18 18.33 -19.33
C GLU A 108 -3.21 18.04 -20.49
N GLU A 109 -2.33 18.98 -20.82
CA GLU A 109 -1.32 18.81 -21.90
C GLU A 109 -0.32 17.68 -21.63
N TYR A 110 -0.11 17.30 -20.34
CA TYR A 110 0.81 16.23 -19.94
C TYR A 110 0.12 14.87 -19.77
N LEU A 111 -1.21 14.80 -19.84
CA LEU A 111 -1.96 13.55 -19.63
C LEU A 111 -1.58 12.44 -20.60
N PRO A 112 -1.37 12.71 -21.92
CA PRO A 112 -0.91 11.65 -22.82
C PRO A 112 0.44 11.08 -22.42
N LEU A 113 1.36 11.91 -21.93
CA LEU A 113 2.67 11.48 -21.46
C LEU A 113 2.54 10.61 -20.18
N CYS A 114 1.72 11.02 -19.23
CA CYS A 114 1.45 10.26 -18.02
C CYS A 114 0.84 8.89 -18.35
N ALA A 115 -0.20 8.87 -19.19
CA ALA A 115 -0.88 7.64 -19.58
C ALA A 115 0.03 6.68 -20.36
N ALA A 116 0.97 7.20 -21.16
CA ALA A 116 1.90 6.37 -21.93
C ALA A 116 2.97 5.71 -21.07
N HIS A 117 3.39 6.34 -19.96
CA HIS A 117 4.53 5.91 -19.15
C HIS A 117 4.17 5.37 -17.76
N TYR A 118 2.93 5.60 -17.31
CA TYR A 118 2.51 5.26 -15.95
C TYR A 118 1.08 4.70 -16.00
N HIS A 119 0.91 3.44 -15.76
CA HIS A 119 -0.41 2.78 -15.81
C HIS A 119 -1.19 3.05 -17.13
N PRO A 120 -0.64 2.71 -18.30
CA PRO A 120 -1.30 2.98 -19.57
C PRO A 120 -2.68 2.30 -19.72
N GLU A 121 -2.95 1.25 -18.92
CA GLU A 121 -4.23 0.55 -18.86
C GLU A 121 -5.36 1.39 -18.25
N ASP A 122 -5.03 2.36 -17.41
CA ASP A 122 -6.02 3.19 -16.72
C ASP A 122 -6.47 4.41 -17.55
N GLY A 123 -5.69 4.76 -18.59
CA GLY A 123 -5.96 5.90 -19.43
C GLY A 123 -5.76 7.26 -18.75
N GLU A 124 -6.04 8.33 -19.48
CA GLU A 124 -5.78 9.71 -19.02
C GLU A 124 -6.68 10.13 -17.86
N ALA A 125 -7.91 9.63 -17.80
CA ALA A 125 -8.88 10.01 -16.77
C ALA A 125 -8.44 9.65 -15.34
N ALA A 126 -7.56 8.66 -15.18
CA ALA A 126 -7.04 8.26 -13.87
C ALA A 126 -6.18 9.36 -13.21
N TYR A 127 -5.63 10.28 -14.00
CA TYR A 127 -4.74 11.36 -13.51
C TYR A 127 -5.47 12.68 -13.22
N LEU A 128 -6.78 12.73 -13.46
CA LEU A 128 -7.62 13.90 -13.20
C LEU A 128 -8.38 13.85 -11.86
N ARG A 129 -8.15 12.83 -11.05
CA ARG A 129 -8.83 12.60 -9.76
C ARG A 129 -8.12 13.21 -8.58
#